data_06a809707b3ea610d145e04e4ad2ab7c
#
_entry.id   06a809707b3ea610d145e04e4ad2ab7c
#
_cell.length_a   1.000
_cell.length_b   1.000
_cell.length_c   1.000
_cell.angle_alpha   90.00
_cell.angle_beta   90.00
_cell.angle_gamma   90.00
#
_symmetry.space_group_name_H-M   'P 1'
#
loop_
_entity.id
_entity.type
_entity.pdbx_description
1 polymer ?
#
loop_
_entity_poly.entity_id
_entity_poly.type
_entity_poly.pdbx_seq_one_letter_code
_entity_poly.pdbx_strand_id
1 'polypeptide(L)'
;MQITYICPMNYIDIIIISLLLFAALYGIWKGFVRQLFGLIALFLGIWCACHFSYFIASYLSQWFNKNETAIAIISFAITFIIVLIGVIQVGRVTEKLVKLAALGLFNRIFGLLFSVIKMAFILSISIWLMLAFDQFNPFFPHHDCEHSILFIPVSTIAPAVFPYLKIWIAAIK
;
A
#
# COMPACT_ATOMS: atom_id res chain seq x y z
N MET A 1 14.53 14.91 39.65
CA MET A 1 15.30 15.38 38.47
C MET A 1 15.38 14.20 37.52
N GLN A 2 14.36 14.05 36.64
CA GLN A 2 14.34 12.97 35.64
C GLN A 2 15.27 13.37 34.51
N ILE A 3 16.39 12.69 34.42
CA ILE A 3 17.31 12.81 33.29
C ILE A 3 16.59 12.11 32.14
N THR A 4 16.10 12.90 31.20
CA THR A 4 15.59 12.43 29.92
C THR A 4 16.79 11.80 29.19
N TYR A 5 16.90 10.48 29.26
CA TYR A 5 17.82 9.75 28.42
C TYR A 5 17.37 9.98 26.98
N ILE A 6 18.10 10.81 26.25
CA ILE A 6 18.03 10.88 24.79
C ILE A 6 18.56 9.51 24.33
N CYS A 7 17.65 8.57 24.08
CA CYS A 7 18.02 7.29 23.46
C CYS A 7 18.77 7.62 22.17
N PRO A 8 19.98 7.09 21.98
CA PRO A 8 20.70 7.30 20.72
C PRO A 8 19.81 6.76 19.58
N MET A 9 19.56 7.62 18.60
CA MET A 9 18.80 7.22 17.40
C MET A 9 19.43 5.97 16.81
N ASN A 10 18.66 4.89 16.82
CA ASN A 10 19.13 3.63 16.25
C ASN A 10 19.08 3.71 14.72
N TYR A 11 19.95 2.96 14.02
CA TYR A 11 19.94 2.90 12.55
C TYR A 11 18.53 2.55 11.99
N ILE A 12 17.72 1.81 12.74
CA ILE A 12 16.33 1.49 12.41
C ILE A 12 15.46 2.75 12.37
N ASP A 13 15.61 3.66 13.35
CA ASP A 13 14.88 4.92 13.36
C ASP A 13 15.25 5.79 12.16
N ILE A 14 16.53 5.82 11.78
CA ILE A 14 16.98 6.57 10.60
C ILE A 14 16.35 6.02 9.32
N ILE A 15 16.25 4.70 9.17
CA ILE A 15 15.59 4.05 8.03
C ILE A 15 14.11 4.40 8.00
N ILE A 16 13.41 4.26 9.13
CA ILE A 16 11.97 4.57 9.23
C ILE A 16 11.71 6.04 8.89
N ILE A 17 12.48 6.97 9.48
CA ILE A 17 12.35 8.40 9.21
C ILE A 17 12.63 8.71 7.74
N SER A 18 13.67 8.14 7.15
CA SER A 18 14.02 8.37 5.75
C SER A 18 12.91 7.91 4.80
N LEU A 19 12.30 6.75 5.07
CA LEU A 19 11.19 6.22 4.29
C LEU A 19 9.91 7.06 4.46
N LEU A 20 9.61 7.53 5.68
CA LEU A 20 8.48 8.41 5.93
C LEU A 20 8.68 9.78 5.28
N LEU A 21 9.88 10.34 5.33
CA LEU A 21 10.23 11.60 4.68
C LEU A 21 10.10 11.49 3.16
N PHE A 22 10.62 10.41 2.59
CA PHE A 22 10.47 10.12 1.17
C PHE A 22 8.99 9.99 0.77
N ALA A 23 8.19 9.30 1.58
CA ALA A 23 6.75 9.18 1.37
C ALA A 23 6.05 10.54 1.45
N ALA A 24 6.45 11.42 2.39
CA ALA A 24 5.91 12.77 2.52
C ALA A 24 6.19 13.61 1.27
N LEU A 25 7.43 13.64 0.80
CA LEU A 25 7.83 14.35 -0.42
C LEU A 25 7.07 13.82 -1.65
N TYR A 26 6.99 12.52 -1.78
CA TYR A 26 6.23 11.88 -2.86
C TYR A 26 4.73 12.22 -2.80
N GLY A 27 4.18 12.32 -1.58
CA GLY A 27 2.79 12.71 -1.33
C GLY A 27 2.47 14.13 -1.79
N ILE A 28 3.37 15.08 -1.50
CA ILE A 28 3.26 16.47 -1.96
C ILE A 28 3.31 16.56 -3.49
N TRP A 29 4.19 15.77 -4.09
CA TRP A 29 4.40 15.76 -5.55
C TRP A 29 3.20 15.17 -6.29
N LYS A 30 2.73 14.02 -5.85
CA LYS A 30 1.62 13.31 -6.51
C LYS A 30 0.24 13.88 -6.18
N GLY A 31 0.08 14.49 -5.00
CA GLY A 31 -1.22 14.93 -4.49
C GLY A 31 -2.12 13.77 -4.04
N PHE A 32 -3.17 14.13 -3.28
CA PHE A 32 -4.12 13.18 -2.70
C PHE A 32 -4.97 12.45 -3.74
N VAL A 33 -5.57 13.21 -4.66
CA VAL A 33 -6.50 12.66 -5.68
C VAL A 33 -5.85 11.55 -6.46
N ARG A 34 -4.64 11.76 -6.95
CA ARG A 34 -3.93 10.74 -7.74
C ARG A 34 -3.57 9.48 -6.93
N GLN A 35 -3.27 9.64 -5.64
CA GLN A 35 -3.00 8.51 -4.76
C GLN A 35 -4.27 7.72 -4.44
N LEU A 36 -5.39 8.43 -4.22
CA LEU A 36 -6.70 7.82 -3.99
C LEU A 36 -7.16 7.01 -5.21
N PHE A 37 -7.07 7.59 -6.41
CA PHE A 37 -7.38 6.86 -7.65
C PHE A 37 -6.47 5.66 -7.88
N GLY A 38 -5.19 5.72 -7.46
CA GLY A 38 -4.29 4.58 -7.49
C GLY A 38 -4.75 3.43 -6.58
N LEU A 39 -5.28 3.75 -5.39
CA LEU A 39 -5.85 2.75 -4.49
C LEU A 39 -7.15 2.16 -5.05
N ILE A 40 -8.05 3.01 -5.54
CA ILE A 40 -9.28 2.59 -6.21
C ILE A 40 -8.97 1.70 -7.43
N ALA A 41 -7.97 2.06 -8.22
CA ALA A 41 -7.54 1.30 -9.39
C ALA A 41 -7.09 -0.13 -9.02
N LEU A 42 -6.42 -0.29 -7.87
CA LEU A 42 -6.00 -1.60 -7.37
C LEU A 42 -7.22 -2.46 -7.04
N PHE A 43 -8.14 -1.95 -6.21
CA PHE A 43 -9.33 -2.71 -5.81
C PHE A 43 -10.25 -3.00 -6.99
N LEU A 44 -10.53 -1.98 -7.82
CA LEU A 44 -11.37 -2.14 -9.00
C LEU A 44 -10.71 -3.08 -10.04
N GLY A 45 -9.39 -2.99 -10.19
CA GLY A 45 -8.61 -3.83 -11.07
C GLY A 45 -8.70 -5.31 -10.68
N ILE A 46 -8.53 -5.62 -9.40
CA ILE A 46 -8.67 -6.99 -8.88
C ILE A 46 -10.10 -7.48 -9.07
N TRP A 47 -11.08 -6.67 -8.68
CA TRP A 47 -12.49 -7.03 -8.79
C TRP A 47 -12.88 -7.31 -10.25
N CYS A 48 -12.54 -6.41 -11.18
CA CYS A 48 -12.79 -6.59 -12.60
C CYS A 48 -12.03 -7.80 -13.17
N ALA A 49 -10.77 -8.00 -12.77
CA ALA A 49 -9.99 -9.14 -13.23
C ALA A 49 -10.63 -10.47 -12.77
N CYS A 50 -11.14 -10.55 -11.54
CA CYS A 50 -11.84 -11.75 -11.08
C CYS A 50 -13.15 -12.03 -11.85
N HIS A 51 -13.89 -10.98 -12.24
CA HIS A 51 -15.21 -11.16 -12.88
C HIS A 51 -15.15 -11.16 -14.41
N PHE A 52 -14.24 -10.43 -15.02
CA PHE A 52 -14.19 -10.22 -16.46
C PHE A 52 -13.02 -10.90 -17.18
N SER A 53 -12.08 -11.55 -16.48
CA SER A 53 -10.97 -12.28 -17.12
C SER A 53 -11.44 -13.40 -18.04
N TYR A 54 -12.63 -13.96 -17.78
CA TYR A 54 -13.22 -15.00 -18.62
C TYR A 54 -13.43 -14.54 -20.08
N PHE A 55 -13.85 -13.29 -20.29
CA PHE A 55 -14.01 -12.76 -21.65
C PHE A 55 -12.69 -12.76 -22.40
N ILE A 56 -11.60 -12.33 -21.77
CA ILE A 56 -10.26 -12.33 -22.39
C ILE A 56 -9.76 -13.78 -22.57
N ALA A 57 -10.04 -14.66 -21.62
CA ALA A 57 -9.66 -16.07 -21.70
C ALA A 57 -10.29 -16.77 -22.90
N SER A 58 -11.57 -16.48 -23.19
CA SER A 58 -12.26 -17.08 -24.36
C SER A 58 -11.66 -16.64 -25.70
N TYR A 59 -11.13 -15.43 -25.80
CA TYR A 59 -10.39 -14.97 -26.99
C TYR A 59 -8.99 -15.60 -27.06
N LEU A 60 -8.28 -15.69 -25.93
CA LEU A 60 -6.93 -16.28 -25.92
C LEU A 60 -6.95 -17.80 -26.19
N SER A 61 -7.96 -18.52 -25.74
CA SER A 61 -8.08 -19.96 -25.96
C SER A 61 -8.15 -20.35 -27.43
N GLN A 62 -8.63 -19.45 -28.30
CA GLN A 62 -8.66 -19.67 -29.74
C GLN A 62 -7.27 -19.64 -30.41
N TRP A 63 -6.32 -18.94 -29.77
CA TRP A 63 -4.96 -18.74 -30.31
C TRP A 63 -3.91 -19.61 -29.62
N PHE A 64 -4.15 -19.98 -28.37
CA PHE A 64 -3.22 -20.76 -27.54
C PHE A 64 -3.84 -22.10 -27.13
N ASN A 65 -3.48 -23.14 -27.83
CA ASN A 65 -4.00 -24.50 -27.63
C ASN A 65 -3.37 -25.26 -26.45
N LYS A 66 -2.68 -24.59 -25.49
CA LYS A 66 -1.93 -25.26 -24.42
C LYS A 66 -2.07 -24.55 -23.09
N ASN A 67 -2.42 -25.30 -22.06
CA ASN A 67 -2.47 -24.93 -20.63
C ASN A 67 -3.56 -23.90 -20.26
N GLU A 68 -4.73 -24.40 -19.88
CA GLU A 68 -5.85 -23.60 -19.36
C GLU A 68 -5.43 -22.67 -18.20
N THR A 69 -4.53 -23.14 -17.32
CA THR A 69 -4.02 -22.35 -16.20
C THR A 69 -3.20 -21.13 -16.67
N ALA A 70 -2.38 -21.29 -17.70
CA ALA A 70 -1.59 -20.17 -18.24
C ALA A 70 -2.51 -19.13 -18.90
N ILE A 71 -3.53 -19.55 -19.64
CA ILE A 71 -4.53 -18.66 -20.25
C ILE A 71 -5.28 -17.89 -19.16
N ALA A 72 -5.69 -18.55 -18.07
CA ALA A 72 -6.38 -17.89 -16.96
C ALA A 72 -5.51 -16.80 -16.31
N ILE A 73 -4.25 -17.10 -16.01
CA ILE A 73 -3.31 -16.12 -15.40
C ILE A 73 -3.06 -14.94 -16.33
N ILE A 74 -2.81 -15.18 -17.62
CA ILE A 74 -2.55 -14.13 -18.60
C ILE A 74 -3.80 -13.26 -18.79
N SER A 75 -4.98 -13.85 -18.89
CA SER A 75 -6.24 -13.12 -19.02
C SER A 75 -6.55 -12.26 -17.81
N PHE A 76 -6.29 -12.79 -16.59
CA PHE A 76 -6.39 -12.03 -15.35
C PHE A 76 -5.44 -10.83 -15.37
N ALA A 77 -4.16 -11.05 -15.72
CA ALA A 77 -3.15 -9.98 -15.75
C ALA A 77 -3.49 -8.89 -16.77
N ILE A 78 -3.93 -9.28 -17.97
CA ILE A 78 -4.34 -8.33 -19.03
C ILE A 78 -5.54 -7.49 -18.57
N THR A 79 -6.59 -8.14 -18.04
CA THR A 79 -7.79 -7.45 -17.54
C THR A 79 -7.41 -6.47 -16.43
N PHE A 80 -6.61 -6.91 -15.48
CA PHE A 80 -6.11 -6.10 -14.37
C PHE A 80 -5.37 -4.86 -14.86
N ILE A 81 -4.42 -5.02 -15.79
CA ILE A 81 -3.60 -3.92 -16.32
C ILE A 81 -4.47 -2.91 -17.07
N ILE A 82 -5.41 -3.37 -17.91
CA ILE A 82 -6.31 -2.50 -18.67
C ILE A 82 -7.14 -1.63 -17.72
N VAL A 83 -7.76 -2.23 -16.72
CA VAL A 83 -8.57 -1.50 -15.74
C VAL A 83 -7.72 -0.54 -14.91
N LEU A 84 -6.56 -1.00 -14.46
CA LEU A 84 -5.62 -0.20 -13.69
C LEU A 84 -5.19 1.06 -14.46
N ILE A 85 -4.81 0.92 -15.73
CA ILE A 85 -4.44 2.05 -16.59
C ILE A 85 -5.64 2.98 -16.77
N GLY A 86 -6.83 2.46 -17.06
CA GLY A 86 -8.04 3.24 -17.28
C GLY A 86 -8.37 4.12 -16.07
N VAL A 87 -8.42 3.53 -14.88
CA VAL A 87 -8.75 4.25 -13.63
C VAL A 87 -7.67 5.29 -13.28
N ILE A 88 -6.39 4.97 -13.48
CA ILE A 88 -5.30 5.93 -13.26
C ILE A 88 -5.40 7.12 -14.23
N GLN A 89 -5.81 6.91 -15.49
CA GLN A 89 -6.00 8.02 -16.44
C GLN A 89 -7.15 8.92 -16.01
N VAL A 90 -8.28 8.35 -15.56
CA VAL A 90 -9.39 9.12 -14.98
C VAL A 90 -8.89 9.95 -13.78
N GLY A 91 -8.10 9.35 -12.90
CA GLY A 91 -7.49 10.05 -11.76
C GLY A 91 -6.60 11.23 -12.19
N ARG A 92 -5.85 11.11 -13.28
CA ARG A 92 -5.03 12.21 -13.82
C ARG A 92 -5.87 13.37 -14.34
N VAL A 93 -6.98 13.08 -15.01
CA VAL A 93 -7.92 14.11 -15.50
C VAL A 93 -8.56 14.82 -14.31
N THR A 94 -9.05 14.07 -13.32
CA THR A 94 -9.65 14.62 -12.10
C THR A 94 -8.66 15.50 -11.33
N GLU A 95 -7.39 15.08 -11.21
CA GLU A 95 -6.34 15.90 -10.58
C GLU A 95 -6.16 17.27 -11.28
N LYS A 96 -6.21 17.30 -12.63
CA LYS A 96 -6.12 18.56 -13.39
C LYS A 96 -7.30 19.48 -13.06
N LEU A 97 -8.51 18.94 -12.97
CA LEU A 97 -9.72 19.72 -12.60
C LEU A 97 -9.61 20.29 -11.19
N VAL A 98 -9.14 19.50 -10.23
CA VAL A 98 -8.93 19.93 -8.83
C VAL A 98 -7.89 21.07 -8.75
N LYS A 99 -6.84 21.03 -9.58
CA LYS A 99 -5.85 22.11 -9.65
C LYS A 99 -6.44 23.39 -10.23
N LEU A 100 -7.30 23.28 -11.24
CA LEU A 100 -8.00 24.43 -11.85
C LEU A 100 -8.99 25.09 -10.87
N ALA A 101 -9.59 24.31 -9.96
CA ALA A 101 -10.51 24.80 -8.92
C ALA A 101 -9.78 25.45 -7.72
N ALA A 102 -8.50 25.86 -7.87
CA ALA A 102 -7.65 26.43 -6.81
C ALA A 102 -7.45 25.54 -5.55
N LEU A 103 -7.87 24.29 -5.57
CA LEU A 103 -7.72 23.33 -4.47
C LEU A 103 -6.35 22.61 -4.48
N GLY A 104 -5.40 23.11 -5.28
CA GLY A 104 -4.09 22.48 -5.46
C GLY A 104 -3.28 22.36 -4.17
N LEU A 105 -3.40 23.35 -3.26
CA LEU A 105 -2.70 23.34 -1.96
C LEU A 105 -3.29 22.25 -1.05
N PHE A 106 -4.62 22.19 -0.93
CA PHE A 106 -5.31 21.15 -0.17
C PHE A 106 -4.96 19.76 -0.69
N ASN A 107 -4.97 19.57 -2.01
CA ASN A 107 -4.60 18.30 -2.64
C ASN A 107 -3.17 17.86 -2.29
N ARG A 108 -2.22 18.80 -2.13
CA ARG A 108 -0.84 18.49 -1.73
C ARG A 108 -0.73 18.15 -0.24
N ILE A 109 -1.40 18.91 0.65
CA ILE A 109 -1.37 18.68 2.10
C ILE A 109 -2.01 17.33 2.41
N PHE A 110 -3.21 17.04 1.87
CA PHE A 110 -3.86 15.75 2.04
C PHE A 110 -3.05 14.63 1.38
N GLY A 111 -2.36 14.90 0.28
CA GLY A 111 -1.46 13.96 -0.39
C GLY A 111 -0.28 13.58 0.50
N LEU A 112 0.33 14.55 1.19
CA LEU A 112 1.39 14.30 2.17
C LEU A 112 0.86 13.39 3.29
N LEU A 113 -0.23 13.79 3.95
CA LEU A 113 -0.80 13.07 5.09
C LEU A 113 -1.16 11.64 4.71
N PHE A 114 -1.87 11.46 3.60
CA PHE A 114 -2.27 10.14 3.09
C PHE A 114 -1.07 9.26 2.73
N SER A 115 -0.02 9.84 2.13
CA SER A 115 1.19 9.11 1.77
C SER A 115 1.95 8.63 3.01
N VAL A 116 2.07 9.46 4.04
CA VAL A 116 2.72 9.11 5.31
C VAL A 116 1.95 8.01 6.02
N ILE A 117 0.62 8.14 6.15
CA ILE A 117 -0.23 7.11 6.78
C ILE A 117 -0.10 5.78 6.03
N LYS A 118 -0.20 5.81 4.70
CA LYS A 118 -0.05 4.63 3.87
C LYS A 118 1.33 3.98 4.05
N MET A 119 2.40 4.78 4.09
CA MET A 119 3.75 4.26 4.27
C MET A 119 3.95 3.67 5.66
N ALA A 120 3.45 4.34 6.70
CA ALA A 120 3.47 3.82 8.06
C ALA A 120 2.73 2.48 8.17
N PHE A 121 1.60 2.33 7.48
CA PHE A 121 0.85 1.08 7.44
C PHE A 121 1.62 -0.03 6.70
N ILE A 122 2.24 0.28 5.56
CA ILE A 122 3.08 -0.68 4.82
C ILE A 122 4.28 -1.12 5.67
N LEU A 123 4.95 -0.18 6.34
CA LEU A 123 6.06 -0.48 7.24
C LEU A 123 5.59 -1.37 8.40
N SER A 124 4.44 -1.07 9.00
CA SER A 124 3.87 -1.87 10.07
C SER A 124 3.61 -3.32 9.65
N ILE A 125 3.02 -3.52 8.47
CA ILE A 125 2.81 -4.87 7.93
C ILE A 125 4.14 -5.56 7.63
N SER A 126 5.12 -4.83 7.09
CA SER A 126 6.44 -5.39 6.78
C SER A 126 7.16 -5.84 8.05
N ILE A 127 7.14 -5.03 9.10
CA ILE A 127 7.70 -5.36 10.41
C ILE A 127 6.99 -6.58 11.00
N TRP A 128 5.65 -6.59 10.98
CA TRP A 128 4.88 -7.71 11.51
C TRP A 128 5.18 -9.03 10.78
N LEU A 129 5.26 -8.96 9.45
CA LEU A 129 5.61 -10.12 8.62
C LEU A 129 7.02 -10.61 8.92
N MET A 130 7.95 -9.68 9.10
CA MET A 130 9.35 -9.97 9.41
C MET A 130 9.51 -10.63 10.78
N LEU A 131 8.80 -10.14 11.79
CA LEU A 131 8.74 -10.77 13.11
C LEU A 131 8.07 -12.16 13.07
N ALA A 132 7.09 -12.37 12.21
CA ALA A 132 6.46 -13.68 12.01
C ALA A 132 7.43 -14.70 11.40
N PHE A 133 8.29 -14.28 10.48
CA PHE A 133 9.34 -15.14 9.89
C PHE A 133 10.50 -15.40 10.87
N ASP A 134 10.81 -14.45 11.75
CA ASP A 134 11.88 -14.58 12.73
C ASP A 134 11.64 -15.70 13.77
N GLN A 135 10.36 -16.07 14.00
CA GLN A 135 10.00 -17.24 14.80
C GLN A 135 10.53 -18.56 14.22
N PHE A 136 10.82 -18.61 12.91
CA PHE A 136 11.33 -19.81 12.22
C PHE A 136 12.85 -19.80 12.06
N ASN A 137 13.47 -18.60 12.03
CA ASN A 137 14.93 -18.42 11.93
C ASN A 137 15.32 -17.12 12.66
N PRO A 138 16.02 -17.18 13.80
CA PRO A 138 16.43 -15.99 14.52
C PRO A 138 17.53 -15.26 13.72
N PHE A 139 17.12 -14.33 12.86
CA PHE A 139 18.01 -13.53 12.02
C PHE A 139 18.10 -12.07 12.51
N PHE A 140 17.27 -11.69 13.48
CA PHE A 140 17.14 -10.31 13.94
C PHE A 140 17.91 -10.03 15.22
N PRO A 141 18.65 -8.91 15.30
CA PRO A 141 19.16 -8.39 16.54
C PRO A 141 18.01 -7.78 17.36
N HIS A 142 17.30 -8.60 18.15
CA HIS A 142 16.21 -8.17 19.03
C HIS A 142 16.59 -7.01 19.94
N HIS A 143 17.87 -6.94 20.33
CA HIS A 143 18.41 -5.89 21.17
C HIS A 143 18.31 -4.49 20.56
N ASP A 144 18.38 -4.36 19.25
CA ASP A 144 18.36 -3.06 18.57
C ASP A 144 16.93 -2.56 18.29
N CYS A 145 15.95 -3.48 18.22
CA CYS A 145 14.55 -3.14 17.99
C CYS A 145 13.87 -2.55 19.24
N GLU A 146 14.24 -3.00 20.45
CA GLU A 146 13.65 -2.54 21.70
C GLU A 146 14.05 -1.10 22.06
N HIS A 147 15.17 -0.61 21.53
CA HIS A 147 15.68 0.73 21.77
C HIS A 147 15.22 1.77 20.71
N SER A 148 14.45 1.37 19.72
CA SER A 148 13.94 2.26 18.68
C SER A 148 12.64 2.95 19.13
N ILE A 149 12.62 4.28 19.08
CA ILE A 149 11.47 5.12 19.48
C ILE A 149 10.30 4.95 18.50
N LEU A 150 10.59 4.77 17.21
CA LEU A 150 9.59 4.70 16.16
C LEU A 150 9.15 3.27 15.82
N PHE A 151 9.95 2.27 16.18
CA PHE A 151 9.62 0.86 15.91
C PHE A 151 8.34 0.44 16.62
N ILE A 152 8.20 0.76 17.91
CA ILE A 152 7.04 0.40 18.74
C ILE A 152 5.74 0.99 18.16
N PRO A 153 5.61 2.33 17.97
CA PRO A 153 4.36 2.89 17.45
C PRO A 153 4.04 2.42 16.02
N VAL A 154 5.06 2.22 15.17
CA VAL A 154 4.84 1.74 13.81
C VAL A 154 4.43 0.26 13.80
N SER A 155 5.06 -0.60 14.59
CA SER A 155 4.74 -2.03 14.64
C SER A 155 3.35 -2.35 15.19
N THR A 156 2.77 -1.47 16.01
CA THR A 156 1.44 -1.66 16.61
C THR A 156 0.28 -1.29 15.69
N ILE A 157 0.51 -0.53 14.61
CA ILE A 157 -0.56 -0.08 13.69
C ILE A 157 -1.24 -1.27 13.00
N ALA A 158 -0.47 -2.21 12.43
CA ALA A 158 -1.03 -3.36 11.74
C ALA A 158 -1.82 -4.30 12.67
N PRO A 159 -1.31 -4.76 13.80
CA PRO A 159 -2.07 -5.61 14.70
C PRO A 159 -3.31 -4.94 15.30
N ALA A 160 -3.33 -3.61 15.45
CA ALA A 160 -4.51 -2.87 15.89
C ALA A 160 -5.64 -2.89 14.85
N VAL A 161 -5.32 -2.93 13.55
CA VAL A 161 -6.31 -2.96 12.46
C VAL A 161 -6.81 -4.37 12.17
N PHE A 162 -5.99 -5.40 12.37
CA PHE A 162 -6.32 -6.81 12.06
C PHE A 162 -7.59 -7.36 12.76
N PRO A 163 -7.85 -7.13 14.05
CA PRO A 163 -9.06 -7.63 14.70
C PRO A 163 -10.34 -7.02 14.11
N TYR A 164 -10.30 -5.76 13.70
CA TYR A 164 -11.44 -5.11 13.04
C TYR A 164 -11.73 -5.71 11.67
N LEU A 165 -10.69 -6.08 10.90
CA LEU A 165 -10.83 -6.77 9.62
C LEU A 165 -11.49 -8.14 9.77
N LYS A 166 -11.17 -8.92 10.81
CA LYS A 166 -11.82 -10.21 11.09
C LYS A 166 -13.31 -10.04 11.39
N ILE A 167 -13.68 -9.02 12.15
CA ILE A 167 -15.09 -8.71 12.47
C ILE A 167 -15.85 -8.32 11.19
N TRP A 168 -15.26 -7.49 10.34
CA TRP A 168 -15.83 -7.08 9.06
C TRP A 168 -16.06 -8.25 8.10
N ILE A 169 -15.08 -9.13 7.95
CA ILE A 169 -15.17 -10.32 7.11
C ILE A 169 -16.23 -11.29 7.64
N ALA A 170 -16.37 -11.41 8.97
CA ALA A 170 -17.41 -12.22 9.59
C ALA A 170 -18.82 -11.64 9.41
N ALA A 171 -18.93 -10.31 9.28
CA ALA A 171 -20.22 -9.62 9.09
C ALA A 171 -20.74 -9.67 7.62
N ILE A 172 -19.86 -9.97 6.66
CA ILE A 172 -20.20 -10.07 5.21
C ILE A 172 -20.60 -11.51 4.83
N LYS A 173 -20.42 -12.48 5.71
CA LYS A 173 -20.73 -13.89 5.50
C LYS A 173 -22.12 -14.24 6.04
#